data_46305310edfeb979e6c9e878e5be0d09
#
_entry.id   46305310edfeb979e6c9e878e5be0d09
#
_cell.length_a   1.000
_cell.length_b   1.000
_cell.length_c   1.000
_cell.angle_alpha   90.00
_cell.angle_beta   90.00
_cell.angle_gamma   90.00
#
_symmetry.space_group_name_H-M   'P 1'
#
loop_
_entity.id
_entity.type
_entity.pdbx_description
1 polymer ?
#
loop_
_entity_poly.entity_id
_entity_poly.type
_entity_poly.pdbx_seq_one_letter_code
_entity_poly.pdbx_strand_id
1 'polypeptide(L)'
;MQSQVRGGTRWKRFAVVMVPSVAATAAIGVGLAQGALAASFAVSGQEFKVTADHLYGEGFAQYGGVDMGYANVKEGDQLVPRPVAISTFRNATITKMCQSVVTPDVPVFGKITLRLEAGPGPAAEQKVQATNLYLDVTDLEADAEFRNIDIGVAAKDTAEGTRFGKGPAVKDRNINQNGFAQQAETATLTNVKQKAWATTAGTFKLSGLKMRLHKGDGPKVECY
;
A
#
# COMPACT_ATOMS: atom_id res chain seq x y z
N MET A 1 59.33 -22.01 -24.61
CA MET A 1 58.42 -21.43 -23.62
C MET A 1 57.58 -20.38 -24.32
N GLN A 2 56.31 -20.67 -24.60
CA GLN A 2 55.43 -19.68 -25.28
C GLN A 2 54.77 -18.82 -24.18
N SER A 3 54.99 -17.51 -24.25
CA SER A 3 54.39 -16.52 -23.37
C SER A 3 52.91 -16.37 -23.73
N GLN A 4 52.01 -16.63 -22.76
CA GLN A 4 50.58 -16.36 -22.90
C GLN A 4 50.34 -14.87 -23.00
N VAL A 5 49.75 -14.44 -24.12
CA VAL A 5 49.29 -13.06 -24.34
C VAL A 5 48.13 -12.77 -23.38
N ARG A 6 48.32 -11.98 -22.35
CA ARG A 6 47.24 -11.48 -21.46
C ARG A 6 46.38 -10.50 -22.26
N GLY A 7 45.13 -10.89 -22.48
CA GLY A 7 44.14 -10.04 -23.07
C GLY A 7 43.86 -8.80 -22.19
N GLY A 8 44.21 -7.61 -22.67
CA GLY A 8 43.95 -6.35 -21.97
C GLY A 8 42.48 -5.96 -22.08
N THR A 9 41.86 -5.65 -20.95
CA THR A 9 40.47 -5.14 -20.89
C THR A 9 40.38 -3.81 -21.61
N ARG A 10 39.50 -3.68 -22.60
CA ARG A 10 39.29 -2.44 -23.37
C ARG A 10 38.49 -1.43 -22.54
N TRP A 11 39.10 -0.79 -21.57
CA TRP A 11 38.49 0.11 -20.59
C TRP A 11 37.62 1.21 -21.22
N LYS A 12 37.99 1.78 -22.35
CA LYS A 12 37.16 2.79 -23.02
C LYS A 12 35.81 2.26 -23.49
N ARG A 13 35.77 1.04 -24.05
CA ARG A 13 34.52 0.41 -24.49
C ARG A 13 33.68 -0.07 -23.30
N PHE A 14 34.33 -0.55 -22.25
CA PHE A 14 33.68 -0.91 -20.99
C PHE A 14 33.01 0.29 -20.32
N ALA A 15 33.71 1.44 -20.23
CA ALA A 15 33.17 2.66 -19.65
C ALA A 15 31.98 3.23 -20.43
N VAL A 16 32.01 3.19 -21.78
CA VAL A 16 30.89 3.66 -22.61
C VAL A 16 29.59 2.88 -22.38
N VAL A 17 29.68 1.62 -22.01
CA VAL A 17 28.47 0.80 -21.70
C VAL A 17 28.11 0.88 -20.24
N MET A 18 29.09 0.79 -19.33
CA MET A 18 28.83 0.71 -17.90
C MET A 18 28.35 2.04 -17.29
N VAL A 19 28.91 3.17 -17.74
CA VAL A 19 28.53 4.48 -17.17
C VAL A 19 27.05 4.81 -17.44
N PRO A 20 26.50 4.67 -18.65
CA PRO A 20 25.08 4.86 -18.88
C PRO A 20 24.20 3.85 -18.14
N SER A 21 24.65 2.59 -18.03
CA SER A 21 23.90 1.56 -17.33
C SER A 21 23.80 1.81 -15.83
N VAL A 22 24.91 2.22 -15.20
CA VAL A 22 24.95 2.59 -13.77
C VAL A 22 24.12 3.85 -13.53
N ALA A 23 24.22 4.86 -14.42
CA ALA A 23 23.42 6.08 -14.32
C ALA A 23 21.91 5.79 -14.44
N ALA A 24 21.50 4.92 -15.39
CA ALA A 24 20.12 4.50 -15.54
C ALA A 24 19.61 3.72 -14.30
N THR A 25 20.42 2.80 -13.78
CA THR A 25 20.08 2.04 -12.57
C THR A 25 19.97 2.94 -11.35
N ALA A 26 20.86 3.91 -11.20
CA ALA A 26 20.81 4.89 -10.11
C ALA A 26 19.58 5.80 -10.23
N ALA A 27 19.21 6.25 -11.43
CA ALA A 27 18.01 7.05 -11.67
C ALA A 27 16.72 6.27 -11.33
N ILE A 28 16.66 4.98 -11.71
CA ILE A 28 15.56 4.09 -11.33
C ILE A 28 15.55 3.89 -9.81
N GLY A 29 16.70 3.63 -9.19
CA GLY A 29 16.81 3.45 -7.73
C GLY A 29 16.38 4.68 -6.94
N VAL A 30 16.74 5.90 -7.40
CA VAL A 30 16.30 7.17 -6.79
C VAL A 30 14.80 7.37 -7.00
N GLY A 31 14.28 7.08 -8.19
CA GLY A 31 12.83 7.13 -8.47
C GLY A 31 12.04 6.19 -7.56
N LEU A 32 12.55 4.98 -7.31
CA LEU A 32 11.98 4.00 -6.39
C LEU A 32 12.03 4.47 -4.94
N ALA A 33 13.18 5.02 -4.51
CA ALA A 33 13.39 5.52 -3.14
C ALA A 33 12.55 6.77 -2.83
N GLN A 34 12.28 7.61 -3.83
CA GLN A 34 11.39 8.77 -3.71
C GLN A 34 9.91 8.39 -3.87
N GLY A 35 9.59 7.09 -3.95
CA GLY A 35 8.24 6.57 -4.05
C GLY A 35 7.53 6.97 -5.36
N ALA A 36 8.27 7.18 -6.43
CA ALA A 36 7.73 7.39 -7.78
C ALA A 36 6.96 6.16 -8.32
N LEU A 37 6.91 5.08 -7.56
CA LEU A 37 6.09 3.89 -7.79
C LEU A 37 4.73 3.93 -7.09
N ALA A 38 4.22 5.10 -6.71
CA ALA A 38 2.78 5.24 -6.63
C ALA A 38 2.24 5.29 -8.07
N ALA A 39 2.50 4.23 -8.80
CA ALA A 39 1.90 4.03 -10.09
C ALA A 39 0.39 3.92 -9.87
N SER A 40 -0.38 4.69 -10.59
CA SER A 40 -1.78 4.40 -10.84
C SER A 40 -1.87 3.01 -11.47
N PHE A 41 -1.96 1.98 -10.64
CA PHE A 41 -2.28 0.64 -11.11
C PHE A 41 -3.80 0.48 -11.10
N ALA A 42 -4.33 -0.23 -12.07
CA ALA A 42 -5.72 -0.63 -12.03
C ALA A 42 -5.92 -1.61 -10.88
N VAL A 43 -6.82 -1.29 -9.95
CA VAL A 43 -7.17 -2.23 -8.88
C VAL A 43 -7.93 -3.42 -9.44
N SER A 44 -7.82 -4.57 -8.79
CA SER A 44 -8.59 -5.76 -9.18
C SER A 44 -10.09 -5.46 -9.07
N GLY A 45 -10.92 -6.23 -9.77
CA GLY A 45 -12.38 -6.13 -9.64
C GLY A 45 -12.94 -6.61 -8.30
N GLN A 46 -12.11 -6.71 -7.25
CA GLN A 46 -12.47 -7.30 -5.95
C GLN A 46 -11.99 -6.41 -4.81
N GLU A 47 -12.93 -6.09 -3.92
CA GLU A 47 -12.58 -5.55 -2.61
C GLU A 47 -12.05 -6.66 -1.71
N PHE A 48 -11.23 -6.28 -0.76
CA PHE A 48 -10.80 -7.17 0.31
C PHE A 48 -11.16 -6.58 1.68
N LYS A 49 -11.38 -7.47 2.64
CA LYS A 49 -11.69 -7.13 4.02
C LYS A 49 -10.41 -7.19 4.86
N VAL A 50 -10.25 -6.23 5.76
CA VAL A 50 -9.16 -6.22 6.74
C VAL A 50 -9.74 -6.00 8.13
N THR A 51 -9.24 -6.74 9.11
CA THR A 51 -9.41 -6.43 10.52
C THR A 51 -8.07 -6.26 11.20
N ALA A 52 -8.05 -5.46 12.27
CA ALA A 52 -6.92 -5.38 13.18
C ALA A 52 -7.43 -5.07 14.60
N ASP A 53 -6.80 -5.67 15.61
CA ASP A 53 -7.11 -5.29 16.99
C ASP A 53 -6.65 -3.86 17.29
N HIS A 54 -5.46 -3.50 16.75
CA HIS A 54 -4.86 -2.21 17.00
C HIS A 54 -4.00 -1.78 15.82
N LEU A 55 -4.20 -0.55 15.36
CA LEU A 55 -3.36 0.17 14.42
C LEU A 55 -2.89 1.47 15.08
N TYR A 56 -1.60 1.68 15.14
CA TYR A 56 -0.98 2.94 15.50
C TYR A 56 -0.22 3.47 14.30
N GLY A 57 -0.44 4.73 13.96
CA GLY A 57 0.24 5.36 12.84
C GLY A 57 0.68 6.78 13.15
N GLU A 58 1.80 7.16 12.56
CA GLU A 58 2.39 8.49 12.60
C GLU A 58 2.28 9.15 11.22
N GLY A 59 2.06 10.45 11.22
CA GLY A 59 1.91 11.21 9.99
C GLY A 59 0.67 10.78 9.22
N PHE A 60 -0.48 10.81 9.86
CA PHE A 60 -1.76 10.48 9.25
C PHE A 60 -2.24 11.59 8.31
N ALA A 61 -2.76 11.21 7.16
CA ALA A 61 -3.60 12.04 6.33
C ALA A 61 -4.72 11.21 5.68
N GLN A 62 -5.86 11.84 5.42
CA GLN A 62 -6.97 11.22 4.71
C GLN A 62 -7.63 12.22 3.77
N TYR A 63 -7.89 11.78 2.54
CA TYR A 63 -8.52 12.58 1.48
C TYR A 63 -9.29 11.69 0.51
N GLY A 64 -10.22 12.29 -0.24
CA GLY A 64 -10.97 11.58 -1.27
C GLY A 64 -10.14 11.35 -2.53
N GLY A 65 -10.30 10.17 -3.14
CA GLY A 65 -9.67 9.78 -4.39
C GLY A 65 -10.57 8.91 -5.24
N VAL A 66 -10.09 8.56 -6.43
CA VAL A 66 -10.77 7.65 -7.35
C VAL A 66 -9.77 6.66 -7.91
N ASP A 67 -9.97 5.39 -7.60
CA ASP A 67 -9.23 4.31 -8.22
C ASP A 67 -9.87 3.91 -9.55
N MET A 68 -9.06 3.39 -10.47
CA MET A 68 -9.54 2.76 -11.69
C MET A 68 -9.50 1.24 -11.50
N GLY A 69 -10.65 0.62 -11.40
CA GLY A 69 -10.80 -0.82 -11.16
C GLY A 69 -11.44 -1.55 -12.33
N TYR A 70 -11.14 -2.83 -12.48
CA TYR A 70 -11.84 -3.66 -13.47
C TYR A 70 -13.32 -3.85 -13.08
N ALA A 71 -14.21 -3.75 -14.06
CA ALA A 71 -15.65 -3.89 -13.85
C ALA A 71 -16.03 -5.29 -13.37
N ASN A 72 -15.41 -6.32 -13.95
CA ASN A 72 -15.61 -7.72 -13.62
C ASN A 72 -14.31 -8.51 -13.70
N VAL A 73 -14.21 -9.53 -12.85
CA VAL A 73 -13.04 -10.45 -12.84
C VAL A 73 -12.99 -11.30 -14.11
N LYS A 74 -14.12 -11.53 -14.78
CA LYS A 74 -14.24 -12.41 -15.96
C LYS A 74 -14.16 -11.69 -17.30
N GLU A 75 -14.49 -10.40 -17.36
CA GLU A 75 -14.68 -9.66 -18.62
C GLU A 75 -13.58 -8.60 -18.84
N GLY A 76 -12.38 -8.86 -18.38
CA GLY A 76 -11.13 -8.22 -18.82
C GLY A 76 -11.11 -6.70 -18.70
N ASP A 77 -10.97 -6.00 -19.77
CA ASP A 77 -10.30 -4.70 -19.87
C ASP A 77 -11.11 -3.44 -19.55
N GLN A 78 -12.38 -3.55 -19.17
CA GLN A 78 -13.18 -2.37 -18.84
C GLN A 78 -12.85 -1.83 -17.46
N LEU A 79 -12.17 -0.69 -17.41
CA LEU A 79 -11.90 0.05 -16.18
C LEU A 79 -13.07 0.96 -15.83
N VAL A 80 -13.48 0.92 -14.57
CA VAL A 80 -14.52 1.79 -14.02
C VAL A 80 -13.98 2.57 -12.82
N PRO A 81 -14.46 3.82 -12.60
CA PRO A 81 -14.04 4.60 -11.44
C PRO A 81 -14.59 4.01 -10.14
N ARG A 82 -13.73 3.94 -9.12
CA ARG A 82 -14.02 3.47 -7.77
C ARG A 82 -13.71 4.61 -6.79
N PRO A 83 -14.72 5.31 -6.25
CA PRO A 83 -14.48 6.34 -5.24
C PRO A 83 -13.95 5.69 -3.95
N VAL A 84 -12.91 6.28 -3.38
CA VAL A 84 -12.25 5.79 -2.17
C VAL A 84 -11.90 6.94 -1.23
N ALA A 85 -11.79 6.64 0.05
CA ALA A 85 -11.09 7.46 1.03
C ALA A 85 -9.66 6.92 1.13
N ILE A 86 -8.69 7.70 0.69
CA ILE A 86 -7.28 7.35 0.78
C ILE A 86 -6.79 7.73 2.17
N SER A 87 -6.54 6.73 3.01
CA SER A 87 -5.96 6.91 4.35
C SER A 87 -4.47 6.60 4.30
N THR A 88 -3.66 7.53 4.76
CA THR A 88 -2.20 7.43 4.63
C THR A 88 -1.49 7.54 5.97
N PHE A 89 -0.36 6.86 6.10
CA PHE A 89 0.51 6.93 7.27
C PHE A 89 1.97 6.93 6.82
N ARG A 90 2.80 7.77 7.44
CA ARG A 90 4.24 7.74 7.23
C ARG A 90 4.85 6.47 7.79
N ASN A 91 4.50 6.16 9.03
CA ASN A 91 4.84 4.91 9.70
C ASN A 91 3.58 4.34 10.32
N ALA A 92 3.41 3.04 10.25
CA ALA A 92 2.31 2.35 10.91
C ALA A 92 2.76 1.03 11.52
N THR A 93 2.15 0.68 12.65
CA THR A 93 2.27 -0.63 13.28
C THR A 93 0.88 -1.21 13.50
N ILE A 94 0.72 -2.51 13.18
CA ILE A 94 -0.58 -3.18 13.27
C ILE A 94 -0.42 -4.47 14.07
N THR A 95 -1.37 -4.71 14.96
CA THR A 95 -1.42 -5.92 15.79
C THR A 95 -2.64 -6.76 15.40
N LYS A 96 -2.45 -8.07 15.28
CA LYS A 96 -3.47 -9.06 14.90
C LYS A 96 -4.24 -8.67 13.63
N MET A 97 -3.49 -8.39 12.58
CA MET A 97 -4.05 -8.11 11.28
C MET A 97 -4.58 -9.40 10.64
N CYS A 98 -5.80 -9.33 10.11
CA CYS A 98 -6.36 -10.31 9.20
C CYS A 98 -6.79 -9.61 7.93
N GLN A 99 -6.40 -10.14 6.78
CA GLN A 99 -6.86 -9.71 5.46
C GLN A 99 -7.49 -10.89 4.74
N SER A 100 -8.64 -10.67 4.10
CA SER A 100 -9.30 -11.69 3.29
C SER A 100 -9.83 -11.13 2.00
N VAL A 101 -9.65 -11.87 0.92
CA VAL A 101 -10.21 -11.57 -0.40
C VAL A 101 -10.89 -12.81 -0.96
N VAL A 102 -12.09 -12.62 -1.50
CA VAL A 102 -12.86 -13.69 -2.14
C VAL A 102 -12.66 -13.60 -3.64
N THR A 103 -12.13 -14.65 -4.24
CA THR A 103 -12.09 -14.82 -5.70
C THR A 103 -13.32 -15.63 -6.13
N PRO A 104 -14.26 -15.02 -6.85
CA PRO A 104 -15.44 -15.71 -7.31
C PRO A 104 -15.15 -16.64 -8.48
N ASP A 105 -15.99 -17.66 -8.65
CA ASP A 105 -16.08 -18.46 -9.87
C ASP A 105 -14.77 -19.10 -10.37
N VAL A 106 -13.94 -19.56 -9.44
CA VAL A 106 -12.75 -20.35 -9.80
C VAL A 106 -13.23 -21.68 -10.43
N PRO A 107 -12.79 -22.03 -11.66
CA PRO A 107 -13.21 -23.27 -12.32
C PRO A 107 -13.07 -24.48 -11.42
N VAL A 108 -14.08 -25.35 -11.35
CA VAL A 108 -14.16 -26.56 -10.51
C VAL A 108 -14.34 -26.28 -9.02
N PHE A 109 -13.80 -25.19 -8.48
CA PHE A 109 -13.78 -24.91 -7.03
C PHE A 109 -14.87 -23.93 -6.58
N GLY A 110 -15.42 -23.13 -7.49
CA GLY A 110 -16.37 -22.07 -7.16
C GLY A 110 -15.65 -20.88 -6.49
N LYS A 111 -16.20 -20.36 -5.39
CA LYS A 111 -15.56 -19.28 -4.64
C LYS A 111 -14.39 -19.80 -3.81
N ILE A 112 -13.30 -19.05 -3.81
CA ILE A 112 -12.10 -19.31 -3.00
C ILE A 112 -11.77 -18.05 -2.21
N THR A 113 -11.59 -18.19 -0.91
CA THR A 113 -11.13 -17.11 -0.03
C THR A 113 -9.66 -17.29 0.28
N LEU A 114 -8.85 -16.28 -0.07
CA LEU A 114 -7.50 -16.14 0.43
C LEU A 114 -7.58 -15.38 1.76
N ARG A 115 -7.08 -15.99 2.84
CA ARG A 115 -6.97 -15.37 4.16
C ARG A 115 -5.51 -15.27 4.58
N LEU A 116 -5.13 -14.11 5.04
CA LEU A 116 -3.80 -13.73 5.48
C LEU A 116 -3.89 -13.19 6.90
N GLU A 117 -3.05 -13.67 7.80
CA GLU A 117 -2.96 -13.23 9.19
C GLU A 117 -1.52 -12.85 9.49
N ALA A 118 -1.30 -11.75 10.21
CA ALA A 118 0.02 -11.28 10.61
C ALA A 118 -0.04 -10.43 11.87
N GLY A 119 1.11 -10.16 12.48
CA GLY A 119 1.17 -9.32 13.68
C GLY A 119 0.62 -9.99 14.92
N PRO A 120 1.07 -11.20 15.32
CA PRO A 120 0.38 -12.03 16.33
C PRO A 120 0.38 -11.45 17.74
N GLY A 121 1.23 -10.47 18.04
CA GLY A 121 1.37 -9.97 19.40
C GLY A 121 1.72 -8.49 19.51
N PRO A 122 1.72 -7.96 20.75
CA PRO A 122 1.93 -6.53 21.01
C PRO A 122 3.41 -6.10 21.02
N ALA A 123 4.37 -7.05 21.12
CA ALA A 123 5.79 -6.73 21.08
C ALA A 123 6.19 -6.15 19.71
N ALA A 124 7.12 -5.21 19.68
CA ALA A 124 7.47 -4.47 18.47
C ALA A 124 7.86 -5.38 17.27
N GLU A 125 8.62 -6.45 17.56
CA GLU A 125 9.06 -7.43 16.57
C GLU A 125 7.92 -8.35 16.07
N GLN A 126 6.84 -8.44 16.82
CA GLN A 126 5.65 -9.24 16.50
C GLN A 126 4.61 -8.46 15.70
N LYS A 127 4.69 -7.13 15.68
CA LYS A 127 3.74 -6.29 14.93
C LYS A 127 4.02 -6.32 13.44
N VAL A 128 2.98 -6.11 12.65
CA VAL A 128 3.13 -5.64 11.27
C VAL A 128 3.71 -4.24 11.30
N GLN A 129 4.65 -3.94 10.43
CA GLN A 129 5.27 -2.63 10.30
C GLN A 129 5.16 -2.16 8.85
N ALA A 130 4.76 -0.92 8.65
CA ALA A 130 4.65 -0.32 7.34
C ALA A 130 5.25 1.09 7.31
N THR A 131 5.84 1.45 6.18
CA THR A 131 6.29 2.83 5.91
C THR A 131 5.62 3.33 4.65
N ASN A 132 5.26 4.62 4.62
CA ASN A 132 4.53 5.23 3.52
C ASN A 132 3.34 4.35 3.10
N LEU A 133 2.48 4.05 4.07
CA LEU A 133 1.29 3.22 3.89
C LEU A 133 0.16 4.06 3.31
N TYR A 134 -0.48 3.55 2.27
CA TYR A 134 -1.69 4.10 1.63
C TYR A 134 -2.74 3.02 1.60
N LEU A 135 -3.94 3.33 2.04
CA LEU A 135 -5.09 2.44 2.13
C LEU A 135 -6.26 3.09 1.36
N ASP A 136 -6.70 2.47 0.28
CA ASP A 136 -7.80 2.95 -0.55
C ASP A 136 -9.09 2.30 -0.08
N VAL A 137 -9.78 2.97 0.85
CA VAL A 137 -10.83 2.41 1.70
C VAL A 137 -12.20 2.86 1.22
N THR A 138 -13.15 1.93 1.16
CA THR A 138 -14.57 2.21 0.89
C THR A 138 -15.43 2.21 2.15
N ASP A 139 -15.00 1.48 3.18
CA ASP A 139 -15.73 1.34 4.44
C ASP A 139 -14.74 1.14 5.59
N LEU A 140 -14.87 1.92 6.66
CA LEU A 140 -14.03 1.84 7.85
C LEU A 140 -14.88 1.99 9.11
N GLU A 141 -14.83 0.98 9.96
CA GLU A 141 -15.38 0.97 11.31
C GLU A 141 -14.22 0.77 12.30
N ALA A 142 -14.06 1.68 13.25
CA ALA A 142 -13.04 1.61 14.29
C ALA A 142 -13.33 2.58 15.44
N ASP A 143 -12.79 2.29 16.61
CA ASP A 143 -12.61 3.29 17.67
C ASP A 143 -11.31 4.05 17.36
N ALA A 144 -11.38 5.37 17.17
CA ALA A 144 -10.25 6.17 16.70
C ALA A 144 -9.91 7.34 17.63
N GLU A 145 -8.63 7.50 17.95
CA GLU A 145 -8.04 8.66 18.60
C GLU A 145 -7.05 9.32 17.67
N PHE A 146 -7.21 10.62 17.43
CA PHE A 146 -6.28 11.43 16.66
C PHE A 146 -5.65 12.49 17.54
N ARG A 147 -4.33 12.67 17.42
CA ARG A 147 -3.62 13.74 18.15
C ARG A 147 -3.14 14.80 17.17
N ASN A 148 -3.34 16.05 17.58
CA ASN A 148 -3.03 17.24 16.78
C ASN A 148 -3.67 17.16 15.37
N ILE A 149 -4.99 16.92 15.35
CA ILE A 149 -5.76 16.78 14.11
C ILE A 149 -6.15 18.16 13.56
N ASP A 150 -5.99 18.28 12.24
CA ASP A 150 -6.54 19.37 11.42
C ASP A 150 -7.59 18.79 10.47
N ILE A 151 -8.78 19.34 10.47
CA ILE A 151 -9.92 18.92 9.65
C ILE A 151 -10.28 20.05 8.71
N GLY A 152 -10.47 19.75 7.42
CA GLY A 152 -10.83 20.75 6.41
C GLY A 152 -9.64 21.43 5.74
N VAL A 153 -8.48 20.80 5.77
CA VAL A 153 -7.30 21.24 5.00
C VAL A 153 -7.43 20.79 3.54
N ALA A 154 -6.71 21.42 2.62
CA ALA A 154 -6.65 20.94 1.24
C ALA A 154 -5.76 19.70 1.13
N ALA A 155 -6.14 18.74 0.30
CA ALA A 155 -5.40 17.49 0.14
C ALA A 155 -3.90 17.73 -0.18
N LYS A 156 -3.57 18.67 -1.04
CA LYS A 156 -2.19 19.04 -1.39
C LYS A 156 -1.35 19.53 -0.20
N ASP A 157 -2.00 20.06 0.84
CA ASP A 157 -1.35 20.67 1.99
C ASP A 157 -1.12 19.66 3.15
N THR A 158 -1.56 18.41 3.00
CA THR A 158 -1.35 17.34 3.99
C THR A 158 0.04 16.71 3.93
N ALA A 159 0.76 16.90 2.82
CA ALA A 159 2.06 16.29 2.60
C ALA A 159 3.16 16.93 3.45
N GLU A 160 4.06 16.11 4.00
CA GLU A 160 5.26 16.58 4.69
C GLU A 160 6.11 17.50 3.79
N GLY A 161 6.65 18.58 4.38
CA GLY A 161 7.39 19.61 3.64
C GLY A 161 6.51 20.77 3.16
N THR A 162 5.20 20.66 3.25
CA THR A 162 4.29 21.82 3.13
C THR A 162 4.20 22.56 4.46
N ARG A 163 3.61 23.76 4.46
CA ARG A 163 3.49 24.60 5.67
C ARG A 163 2.81 23.90 6.85
N PHE A 164 1.90 22.97 6.57
CA PHE A 164 1.08 22.30 7.57
C PHE A 164 1.11 20.77 7.45
N GLY A 165 1.88 20.23 6.51
CA GLY A 165 1.83 18.82 6.15
C GLY A 165 2.29 17.87 7.25
N LYS A 166 1.51 16.86 7.54
CA LYS A 166 1.76 15.81 8.54
C LYS A 166 1.88 14.42 7.93
N GLY A 167 1.21 14.18 6.79
CA GLY A 167 1.15 12.89 6.11
C GLY A 167 2.27 12.66 5.09
N PRO A 168 2.31 11.47 4.48
CA PRO A 168 3.20 11.20 3.36
C PRO A 168 2.84 12.07 2.15
N ALA A 169 3.72 12.11 1.15
CA ALA A 169 3.48 12.87 -0.07
C ALA A 169 2.19 12.41 -0.77
N VAL A 170 1.35 13.37 -1.17
CA VAL A 170 0.17 13.11 -1.99
C VAL A 170 0.63 12.82 -3.42
N LYS A 171 0.51 11.56 -3.85
CA LYS A 171 1.10 11.06 -5.11
C LYS A 171 0.07 10.75 -6.18
N ASP A 172 -1.19 10.65 -5.82
CA ASP A 172 -2.24 10.25 -6.73
C ASP A 172 -2.66 11.43 -7.63
N ARG A 173 -2.71 11.17 -8.94
CA ARG A 173 -3.21 12.14 -9.92
C ARG A 173 -4.75 12.19 -9.98
N ASN A 174 -5.42 11.16 -9.46
CA ASN A 174 -6.87 11.02 -9.47
C ASN A 174 -7.53 11.61 -8.22
N ILE A 175 -6.88 12.57 -7.56
CA ILE A 175 -7.42 13.29 -6.43
C ILE A 175 -7.66 14.75 -6.77
N ASN A 176 -8.65 15.36 -6.11
CA ASN A 176 -8.80 16.79 -6.12
C ASN A 176 -7.80 17.43 -5.13
N GLN A 177 -6.74 18.03 -5.64
CA GLN A 177 -5.68 18.66 -4.86
C GLN A 177 -6.17 19.72 -3.88
N ASN A 178 -7.27 20.42 -4.23
CA ASN A 178 -7.92 21.42 -3.38
C ASN A 178 -9.14 20.86 -2.63
N GLY A 179 -9.38 19.53 -2.74
CA GLY A 179 -10.47 18.84 -2.06
C GLY A 179 -10.26 18.78 -0.55
N PHE A 180 -11.34 18.45 0.15
CA PHE A 180 -11.33 18.24 1.59
C PHE A 180 -10.36 17.14 1.99
N ALA A 181 -9.59 17.41 3.03
CA ALA A 181 -8.74 16.45 3.70
C ALA A 181 -8.70 16.70 5.20
N GLN A 182 -8.19 15.70 5.91
CA GLN A 182 -7.84 15.79 7.31
C GLN A 182 -6.47 15.17 7.54
N GLN A 183 -5.78 15.61 8.58
CA GLN A 183 -4.45 15.11 8.92
C GLN A 183 -4.22 15.16 10.42
N ALA A 184 -3.34 14.29 10.93
CA ALA A 184 -2.96 14.28 12.33
C ALA A 184 -1.50 13.86 12.50
N GLU A 185 -0.87 14.26 13.61
CA GLU A 185 0.48 13.79 13.94
C GLU A 185 0.47 12.28 14.20
N THR A 186 -0.52 11.81 14.96
CA THR A 186 -0.71 10.39 15.21
C THR A 186 -2.18 10.01 15.15
N ALA A 187 -2.44 8.77 14.73
CA ALA A 187 -3.74 8.13 14.81
C ALA A 187 -3.62 6.76 15.45
N THR A 188 -4.49 6.47 16.40
CA THR A 188 -4.65 5.17 17.03
C THR A 188 -6.03 4.65 16.74
N LEU A 189 -6.13 3.50 16.09
CA LEU A 189 -7.40 2.85 15.79
C LEU A 189 -7.43 1.49 16.46
N THR A 190 -8.56 1.16 17.10
CA THR A 190 -8.80 -0.14 17.71
C THR A 190 -10.09 -0.76 17.16
N ASN A 191 -10.20 -2.07 17.22
CA ASN A 191 -11.35 -2.81 16.69
C ASN A 191 -11.60 -2.53 15.21
N VAL A 192 -10.53 -2.41 14.42
CA VAL A 192 -10.60 -2.02 13.03
C VAL A 192 -11.27 -3.08 12.19
N LYS A 193 -12.26 -2.67 11.40
CA LYS A 193 -12.84 -3.42 10.29
C LYS A 193 -12.90 -2.48 9.08
N GLN A 194 -12.34 -2.90 7.97
CA GLN A 194 -12.37 -2.09 6.75
C GLN A 194 -12.54 -2.94 5.49
N LYS A 195 -13.12 -2.30 4.47
CA LYS A 195 -13.08 -2.78 3.08
C LYS A 195 -12.22 -1.84 2.28
N ALA A 196 -11.37 -2.40 1.44
CA ALA A 196 -10.44 -1.64 0.63
C ALA A 196 -10.29 -2.24 -0.77
N TRP A 197 -9.98 -1.38 -1.74
CA TRP A 197 -9.62 -1.78 -3.10
C TRP A 197 -8.13 -2.01 -3.24
N ALA A 198 -7.32 -1.23 -2.53
CA ALA A 198 -5.87 -1.32 -2.62
C ALA A 198 -5.18 -1.01 -1.30
N THR A 199 -3.99 -1.55 -1.15
CA THR A 199 -3.02 -1.17 -0.11
C THR A 199 -1.66 -1.04 -0.76
N THR A 200 -1.03 0.10 -0.58
CA THR A 200 0.33 0.37 -1.07
C THR A 200 1.21 0.78 0.09
N ALA A 201 2.43 0.30 0.14
CA ALA A 201 3.40 0.69 1.16
C ALA A 201 4.81 0.75 0.58
N GLY A 202 5.64 1.65 1.07
CA GLY A 202 7.07 1.67 0.76
C GLY A 202 7.78 0.44 1.32
N THR A 203 7.43 0.04 2.55
CA THR A 203 7.83 -1.23 3.17
C THR A 203 6.63 -1.81 3.90
N PHE A 204 6.42 -3.11 3.78
CA PHE A 204 5.34 -3.82 4.47
C PHE A 204 5.89 -5.13 5.06
N LYS A 205 6.28 -5.08 6.34
CA LYS A 205 6.82 -6.23 7.08
C LYS A 205 5.69 -6.94 7.82
N LEU A 206 5.43 -8.18 7.43
CA LEU A 206 4.36 -9.02 7.97
C LEU A 206 4.95 -10.04 8.95
N SER A 207 5.15 -9.65 10.20
CA SER A 207 5.67 -10.54 11.25
C SER A 207 4.67 -11.67 11.51
N GLY A 208 5.14 -12.91 11.54
CA GLY A 208 4.31 -14.09 11.80
C GLY A 208 3.27 -14.39 10.71
N LEU A 209 3.54 -13.99 9.46
CA LEU A 209 2.64 -14.18 8.33
C LEU A 209 2.16 -15.63 8.22
N LYS A 210 0.83 -15.79 8.17
CA LYS A 210 0.13 -17.03 7.84
C LYS A 210 -0.80 -16.75 6.68
N MET A 211 -0.72 -17.55 5.64
CA MET A 211 -1.58 -17.45 4.46
C MET A 211 -2.27 -18.77 4.21
N ARG A 212 -3.58 -18.74 4.00
CA ARG A 212 -4.41 -19.93 3.77
C ARG A 212 -5.44 -19.67 2.70
N LEU A 213 -5.71 -20.72 1.92
CA LEU A 213 -6.83 -20.75 0.97
C LEU A 213 -7.96 -21.57 1.57
N HIS A 214 -9.16 -21.01 1.49
CA HIS A 214 -10.39 -21.66 1.94
C HIS A 214 -11.38 -21.75 0.77
N LYS A 215 -12.13 -22.86 0.69
CA LYS A 215 -13.24 -23.00 -0.23
C LYS A 215 -14.45 -22.26 0.33
N GLY A 216 -15.14 -21.47 -0.53
CA GLY A 216 -16.30 -20.69 -0.14
C GLY A 216 -15.97 -19.27 0.29
N ASP A 217 -16.98 -18.59 0.80
CA ASP A 217 -16.97 -17.22 1.34
C ASP A 217 -17.73 -17.14 2.66
N GLY A 218 -17.79 -15.96 3.27
CA GLY A 218 -18.54 -15.65 4.48
C GLY A 218 -17.72 -15.73 5.77
N PRO A 219 -18.36 -15.46 6.94
CA PRO A 219 -17.68 -15.17 8.22
C PRO A 219 -16.80 -16.30 8.77
N LYS A 220 -16.98 -17.54 8.28
CA LYS A 220 -16.16 -18.69 8.72
C LYS A 220 -14.78 -18.72 8.07
N VAL A 221 -14.62 -18.10 6.91
CA VAL A 221 -13.41 -18.16 6.09
C VAL A 221 -12.81 -16.77 5.81
N GLU A 222 -13.64 -15.73 5.84
CA GLU A 222 -13.20 -14.35 5.78
C GLU A 222 -12.81 -13.82 7.16
N CYS A 223 -12.32 -12.60 7.25
CA CYS A 223 -11.92 -11.96 8.52
C CYS A 223 -13.12 -11.53 9.36
N TYR A 224 -14.26 -11.23 8.70
CA TYR A 224 -15.54 -10.91 9.31
C TYR A 224 -16.66 -11.05 8.28
#